data_cda06d62aa35a09d06009168137c7a6c
#
_entry.id   cda06d62aa35a09d06009168137c7a6c
#
_cell.length_a   1.000
_cell.length_b   1.000
_cell.length_c   1.000
_cell.angle_alpha   90.00
_cell.angle_beta   90.00
_cell.angle_gamma   90.00
#
_symmetry.space_group_name_H-M   'P 1'
#
loop_
_entity.id
_entity.type
_entity.pdbx_description
1 polymer ?
#
loop_
_entity_poly.entity_id
_entity_poly.type
_entity_poly.pdbx_seq_one_letter_code
_entity_poly.pdbx_strand_id
1 'polypeptide(L)'
;MYKRQVLSSAVEKDEQIMFEGAQGACLDVDHGLYPYTTSSNTIAGQVEAGSGVGLNAAKKIVGIAKAYLTYVGRGPFPTEIKGDLEEKIRDVGQEYGTTTGRARRVGWIDLVQLKFANQLNDFSEIILTKVDVLSGIEEIKLCVGYKVDGKDFKGVPSDIYNFKNITPIYETLSGWASLPDYIESLDQCPEELKNFVSRVEEVAKVKISLISYGPDRNQTFKV
;
A
#
# COMPACT_ATOMS: atom_id res chain seq x y z
N MET A 1 22.31 16.22 -18.63
CA MET A 1 21.50 15.91 -17.44
C MET A 1 22.40 15.21 -16.43
N TYR A 2 22.61 15.81 -15.28
CA TYR A 2 23.70 15.46 -14.34
C TYR A 2 23.34 14.43 -13.26
N LYS A 3 22.09 13.86 -13.28
CA LYS A 3 21.61 12.97 -12.21
C LYS A 3 22.53 11.78 -11.97
N ARG A 4 22.94 11.07 -13.03
CA ARG A 4 23.83 9.91 -12.92
C ARG A 4 25.17 10.26 -12.31
N GLN A 5 25.79 11.38 -12.72
CA GLN A 5 27.09 11.80 -12.20
C GLN A 5 27.01 12.14 -10.71
N VAL A 6 25.94 12.83 -10.28
CA VAL A 6 25.73 13.15 -8.86
C VAL A 6 25.58 11.87 -8.04
N LEU A 7 24.72 10.93 -8.52
CA LEU A 7 24.51 9.67 -7.83
C LEU A 7 25.76 8.79 -7.80
N SER A 8 26.51 8.71 -8.92
CA SER A 8 27.77 7.94 -8.95
C SER A 8 28.78 8.51 -7.95
N SER A 9 28.92 9.85 -7.90
CA SER A 9 29.80 10.49 -6.93
C SER A 9 29.37 10.26 -5.48
N ALA A 10 28.06 10.25 -5.20
CA ALA A 10 27.54 9.97 -3.87
C ALA A 10 27.82 8.50 -3.46
N VAL A 11 27.64 7.55 -4.39
CA VAL A 11 27.99 6.14 -4.16
C VAL A 11 29.48 5.94 -3.89
N GLU A 12 30.37 6.61 -4.67
CA GLU A 12 31.83 6.56 -4.47
C GLU A 12 32.23 7.10 -3.09
N LYS A 13 31.46 8.05 -2.54
CA LYS A 13 31.72 8.66 -1.23
C LYS A 13 30.99 7.97 -0.08
N ASP A 14 30.29 6.86 -0.34
CA ASP A 14 29.44 6.15 0.62
C ASP A 14 28.39 7.04 1.30
N GLU A 15 27.85 8.00 0.54
CA GLU A 15 26.80 8.90 1.02
C GLU A 15 25.44 8.15 1.09
N GLN A 16 24.58 8.57 2.03
CA GLN A 16 23.22 8.05 2.15
C GLN A 16 22.36 8.56 0.99
N ILE A 17 21.79 7.65 0.22
CA ILE A 17 20.91 7.96 -0.90
C ILE A 17 19.54 7.37 -0.65
N MET A 18 18.49 8.19 -0.74
CA MET A 18 17.11 7.74 -0.70
C MET A 18 16.46 7.92 -2.07
N PHE A 19 15.91 6.85 -2.60
CA PHE A 19 15.08 6.87 -3.81
C PHE A 19 13.60 6.82 -3.41
N GLU A 20 12.85 7.82 -3.82
CA GLU A 20 11.42 7.88 -3.59
C GLU A 20 10.68 7.54 -4.89
N GLY A 21 9.90 6.45 -4.85
CA GLY A 21 9.01 6.07 -5.92
C GLY A 21 7.71 6.86 -5.92
N ALA A 22 6.99 6.81 -7.02
CA ALA A 22 5.68 7.42 -7.17
C ALA A 22 4.64 6.36 -7.56
N GLN A 23 3.35 6.69 -7.42
CA GLN A 23 2.19 5.82 -7.69
C GLN A 23 2.17 4.57 -6.80
N GLY A 24 2.19 3.37 -7.39
CA GLY A 24 2.17 2.11 -6.65
C GLY A 24 2.37 0.91 -7.56
N ALA A 25 2.77 -0.23 -6.98
CA ALA A 25 3.18 -1.42 -7.71
C ALA A 25 2.10 -1.96 -8.68
N CYS A 26 0.82 -1.89 -8.29
CA CYS A 26 -0.28 -2.34 -9.17
C CYS A 26 -0.58 -1.39 -10.35
N LEU A 27 0.07 -0.22 -10.40
CA LEU A 27 -0.03 0.73 -11.51
C LEU A 27 1.21 0.70 -12.43
N ASP A 28 2.17 -0.17 -12.16
CA ASP A 28 3.38 -0.32 -12.96
C ASP A 28 3.04 -0.63 -14.42
N VAL A 29 3.78 -0.03 -15.37
CA VAL A 29 3.49 -0.18 -16.81
C VAL A 29 3.64 -1.60 -17.29
N ASP A 30 4.56 -2.38 -16.71
CA ASP A 30 4.84 -3.75 -17.14
C ASP A 30 4.13 -4.80 -16.26
N HIS A 31 3.94 -4.52 -14.98
CA HIS A 31 3.43 -5.48 -14.00
C HIS A 31 2.04 -5.13 -13.46
N GLY A 32 1.54 -3.93 -13.74
CA GLY A 32 0.20 -3.49 -13.34
C GLY A 32 -0.90 -4.02 -14.25
N LEU A 33 -2.13 -3.61 -13.98
CA LEU A 33 -3.31 -4.04 -14.71
C LEU A 33 -3.55 -3.19 -15.97
N TYR A 34 -2.95 -3.56 -17.06
CA TYR A 34 -3.13 -2.87 -18.34
C TYR A 34 -4.60 -2.93 -18.83
N PRO A 35 -5.22 -1.85 -19.35
CA PRO A 35 -4.62 -0.53 -19.64
C PRO A 35 -4.73 0.49 -18.49
N TYR A 36 -5.01 0.08 -17.28
CA TYR A 36 -5.19 0.96 -16.12
C TYR A 36 -3.88 1.19 -15.35
N THR A 37 -2.78 1.29 -16.07
CA THR A 37 -1.43 1.51 -15.55
C THR A 37 -1.03 2.99 -15.69
N THR A 38 0.03 3.38 -14.99
CA THR A 38 0.76 4.62 -15.32
C THR A 38 1.70 4.36 -16.50
N SER A 39 2.29 5.42 -17.05
CA SER A 39 3.23 5.32 -18.18
C SER A 39 4.68 5.09 -17.76
N SER A 40 4.91 4.69 -16.52
CA SER A 40 6.24 4.47 -15.95
C SER A 40 6.28 3.21 -15.10
N ASN A 41 7.49 2.68 -14.89
CA ASN A 41 7.69 1.65 -13.89
C ASN A 41 7.68 2.26 -12.49
N THR A 42 6.96 1.61 -11.59
CA THR A 42 6.76 2.06 -10.21
C THR A 42 7.38 1.11 -9.19
N ILE A 43 8.00 0.04 -9.64
CA ILE A 43 8.66 -0.96 -8.81
C ILE A 43 10.10 -0.58 -8.48
N ALA A 44 10.65 -1.14 -7.40
CA ALA A 44 12.01 -0.85 -6.93
C ALA A 44 13.10 -1.20 -7.95
N GLY A 45 12.89 -2.23 -8.78
CA GLY A 45 13.81 -2.62 -9.85
C GLY A 45 14.09 -1.52 -10.88
N GLN A 46 13.21 -0.52 -11.00
CA GLN A 46 13.40 0.61 -11.90
C GLN A 46 14.42 1.65 -11.37
N VAL A 47 14.73 1.63 -10.08
CA VAL A 47 15.68 2.58 -9.47
C VAL A 47 17.01 2.55 -10.21
N GLU A 48 17.55 1.38 -10.43
CA GLU A 48 18.86 1.20 -11.07
C GLU A 48 18.81 1.58 -12.56
N ALA A 49 17.82 1.08 -13.29
CA ALA A 49 17.65 1.39 -14.70
C ALA A 49 17.34 2.88 -14.93
N GLY A 50 16.46 3.48 -14.12
CA GLY A 50 16.03 4.87 -14.27
C GLY A 50 17.04 5.91 -13.80
N SER A 51 17.85 5.58 -12.79
CA SER A 51 18.88 6.48 -12.25
C SER A 51 20.24 6.31 -12.93
N GLY A 52 20.52 5.13 -13.51
CA GLY A 52 21.81 4.80 -14.09
C GLY A 52 22.90 4.50 -13.06
N VAL A 53 22.52 4.16 -11.83
CA VAL A 53 23.45 3.61 -10.82
C VAL A 53 23.62 2.11 -11.03
N GLY A 54 24.67 1.55 -10.42
CA GLY A 54 24.96 0.12 -10.54
C GLY A 54 23.93 -0.76 -9.84
N LEU A 55 23.90 -2.05 -10.19
CA LEU A 55 23.06 -3.06 -9.54
C LEU A 55 23.33 -3.09 -8.03
N ASN A 56 22.27 -3.33 -7.26
CA ASN A 56 22.29 -3.32 -5.79
C ASN A 56 22.52 -1.94 -5.15
N ALA A 57 22.25 -0.85 -5.86
CA ALA A 57 22.30 0.50 -5.27
C ALA A 57 21.21 0.68 -4.18
N ALA A 58 20.03 0.12 -4.38
CA ALA A 58 18.96 0.09 -3.39
C ALA A 58 19.08 -1.13 -2.47
N LYS A 59 19.84 -0.98 -1.38
CA LYS A 59 20.12 -2.08 -0.42
C LYS A 59 18.95 -2.41 0.51
N LYS A 60 18.05 -1.44 0.74
CA LYS A 60 16.88 -1.58 1.59
C LYS A 60 15.67 -1.03 0.83
N ILE A 61 14.67 -1.87 0.67
CA ILE A 61 13.43 -1.50 -0.02
C ILE A 61 12.32 -1.45 1.01
N VAL A 62 11.72 -0.26 1.19
CA VAL A 62 10.65 -0.01 2.14
C VAL A 62 9.35 0.19 1.38
N GLY A 63 8.39 -0.70 1.62
CA GLY A 63 7.04 -0.55 1.08
C GLY A 63 6.23 0.44 1.91
N ILE A 64 5.41 1.27 1.25
CA ILE A 64 4.43 2.13 1.92
C ILE A 64 3.03 1.59 1.60
N ALA A 65 2.30 1.16 2.62
CA ALA A 65 0.94 0.68 2.49
C ALA A 65 -0.02 1.49 3.37
N LYS A 66 -1.22 1.76 2.88
CA LYS A 66 -2.30 2.29 3.71
C LYS A 66 -3.07 1.14 4.37
N ALA A 67 -3.70 1.39 5.51
CA ALA A 67 -4.60 0.43 6.16
C ALA A 67 -5.88 0.12 5.33
N TYR A 68 -6.10 0.85 4.25
CA TYR A 68 -7.16 0.68 3.26
C TYR A 68 -6.64 1.04 1.87
N LEU A 69 -7.39 0.75 0.81
CA LEU A 69 -6.98 1.11 -0.55
C LEU A 69 -7.67 2.38 -1.04
N THR A 70 -6.97 3.08 -1.92
CA THR A 70 -7.55 4.17 -2.71
C THR A 70 -7.23 4.00 -4.18
N TYR A 71 -8.17 4.36 -5.04
CA TYR A 71 -7.99 4.27 -6.48
C TYR A 71 -8.49 5.54 -7.19
N VAL A 72 -7.74 5.99 -8.18
CA VAL A 72 -8.13 7.10 -9.05
C VAL A 72 -8.36 6.57 -10.46
N GLY A 73 -9.55 6.83 -11.01
CA GLY A 73 -9.87 6.42 -12.36
C GLY A 73 -11.00 5.40 -12.44
N ARG A 74 -11.16 4.80 -13.64
CA ARG A 74 -12.28 3.90 -13.98
C ARG A 74 -11.90 2.42 -13.99
N GLY A 75 -10.70 2.07 -13.61
CA GLY A 75 -10.25 0.68 -13.54
C GLY A 75 -11.05 -0.16 -12.56
N PRO A 76 -11.01 -1.48 -12.68
CA PRO A 76 -11.64 -2.37 -11.72
C PRO A 76 -11.01 -2.19 -10.33
N PHE A 77 -11.85 -2.28 -9.31
CA PHE A 77 -11.47 -2.13 -7.92
C PHE A 77 -12.24 -3.14 -7.08
N PRO A 78 -11.75 -4.39 -6.98
CA PRO A 78 -12.51 -5.49 -6.39
C PRO A 78 -12.96 -5.26 -4.96
N THR A 79 -12.14 -4.56 -4.16
CA THR A 79 -12.41 -4.30 -2.74
C THR A 79 -13.11 -2.98 -2.48
N GLU A 80 -13.64 -2.32 -3.52
CA GLU A 80 -14.29 -1.01 -3.42
C GLU A 80 -15.45 -1.03 -2.42
N ILE A 81 -15.45 -0.04 -1.53
CA ILE A 81 -16.53 0.23 -0.58
C ILE A 81 -17.52 1.20 -1.22
N LYS A 82 -18.81 1.06 -0.90
CA LYS A 82 -19.87 1.93 -1.39
C LYS A 82 -20.73 2.45 -0.24
N GLY A 83 -21.38 3.60 -0.45
CA GLY A 83 -22.29 4.21 0.49
C GLY A 83 -21.59 4.98 1.61
N ASP A 84 -22.27 5.13 2.74
CA ASP A 84 -21.86 6.00 3.85
C ASP A 84 -20.46 5.71 4.39
N LEU A 85 -20.06 4.45 4.38
CA LEU A 85 -18.72 4.05 4.84
C LEU A 85 -17.62 4.55 3.88
N GLU A 86 -17.87 4.54 2.57
CA GLU A 86 -16.97 5.13 1.59
C GLU A 86 -16.75 6.61 1.86
N GLU A 87 -17.84 7.35 2.08
CA GLU A 87 -17.80 8.79 2.36
C GLU A 87 -17.05 9.06 3.66
N LYS A 88 -17.37 8.32 4.73
CA LYS A 88 -16.68 8.44 6.02
C LYS A 88 -15.17 8.26 5.88
N ILE A 89 -14.72 7.18 5.25
CA ILE A 89 -13.27 6.91 5.09
C ILE A 89 -12.62 7.95 4.19
N ARG A 90 -13.29 8.39 3.12
CA ARG A 90 -12.80 9.43 2.22
C ARG A 90 -12.61 10.76 2.93
N ASP A 91 -13.57 11.19 3.72
CA ASP A 91 -13.55 12.48 4.38
C ASP A 91 -12.53 12.50 5.52
N VAL A 92 -12.55 11.49 6.40
CA VAL A 92 -11.57 11.36 7.49
C VAL A 92 -10.15 11.21 6.93
N GLY A 93 -9.99 10.38 5.89
CA GLY A 93 -8.71 10.14 5.23
C GLY A 93 -8.26 11.26 4.30
N GLN A 94 -9.08 12.31 4.06
CA GLN A 94 -8.82 13.39 3.11
C GLN A 94 -8.43 12.84 1.73
N GLU A 95 -9.19 11.83 1.26
CA GLU A 95 -8.88 11.10 0.02
C GLU A 95 -9.42 11.86 -1.21
N TYR A 96 -8.79 13.00 -1.46
CA TYR A 96 -9.04 13.87 -2.61
C TYR A 96 -7.75 14.13 -3.37
N GLY A 97 -7.85 14.35 -4.66
CA GLY A 97 -6.68 14.67 -5.49
C GLY A 97 -6.13 16.05 -5.15
N THR A 98 -4.86 16.15 -4.82
CA THR A 98 -4.22 17.40 -4.40
C THR A 98 -4.38 18.54 -5.41
N THR A 99 -4.26 18.23 -6.70
CA THR A 99 -4.34 19.24 -7.78
C THR A 99 -5.76 19.50 -8.25
N THR A 100 -6.58 18.45 -8.35
CA THR A 100 -7.91 18.53 -8.98
C THR A 100 -9.07 18.51 -7.99
N GLY A 101 -8.81 18.24 -6.70
CA GLY A 101 -9.87 18.04 -5.70
C GLY A 101 -10.77 16.83 -5.96
N ARG A 102 -10.45 15.99 -6.96
CA ARG A 102 -11.29 14.85 -7.33
C ARG A 102 -11.31 13.81 -6.22
N ALA A 103 -12.51 13.39 -5.82
CA ALA A 103 -12.70 12.31 -4.86
C ALA A 103 -12.04 11.01 -5.34
N ARG A 104 -11.30 10.36 -4.46
CA ARG A 104 -10.75 9.02 -4.69
C ARG A 104 -11.78 7.98 -4.31
N ARG A 105 -11.83 6.90 -5.06
CA ARG A 105 -12.54 5.68 -4.69
C ARG A 105 -11.80 5.03 -3.53
N VAL A 106 -12.51 4.47 -2.59
CA VAL A 106 -11.96 3.85 -1.38
C VAL A 106 -12.36 2.38 -1.33
N GLY A 107 -11.47 1.54 -0.83
CA GLY A 107 -11.71 0.10 -0.71
C GLY A 107 -11.01 -0.50 0.50
N TRP A 108 -11.44 -1.69 0.90
CA TRP A 108 -10.77 -2.46 1.94
C TRP A 108 -9.35 -2.81 1.52
N ILE A 109 -8.47 -3.00 2.50
CA ILE A 109 -7.10 -3.44 2.23
C ILE A 109 -7.11 -4.77 1.48
N ASP A 110 -6.29 -4.86 0.44
CA ASP A 110 -6.17 -6.04 -0.41
C ASP A 110 -4.81 -6.70 -0.18
N LEU A 111 -4.83 -7.74 0.63
CA LEU A 111 -3.61 -8.44 1.01
C LEU A 111 -3.07 -9.32 -0.12
N VAL A 112 -3.90 -9.66 -1.12
CA VAL A 112 -3.44 -10.37 -2.32
C VAL A 112 -2.57 -9.43 -3.16
N GLN A 113 -3.03 -8.19 -3.36
CA GLN A 113 -2.25 -7.16 -4.06
C GLN A 113 -1.01 -6.75 -3.26
N LEU A 114 -1.10 -6.65 -1.92
CA LEU A 114 0.05 -6.32 -1.08
C LEU A 114 1.12 -7.41 -1.15
N LYS A 115 0.72 -8.67 -1.10
CA LYS A 115 1.62 -9.81 -1.29
C LYS A 115 2.27 -9.81 -2.67
N PHE A 116 1.50 -9.50 -3.71
CA PHE A 116 2.02 -9.35 -5.07
C PHE A 116 3.03 -8.20 -5.17
N ALA A 117 2.73 -7.04 -4.56
CA ALA A 117 3.67 -5.93 -4.49
C ALA A 117 4.97 -6.33 -3.77
N ASN A 118 4.88 -7.11 -2.70
CA ASN A 118 6.06 -7.65 -2.02
C ASN A 118 6.88 -8.59 -2.93
N GLN A 119 6.22 -9.47 -3.68
CA GLN A 119 6.90 -10.37 -4.62
C GLN A 119 7.64 -9.61 -5.74
N LEU A 120 7.10 -8.48 -6.20
CA LEU A 120 7.73 -7.65 -7.23
C LEU A 120 8.91 -6.84 -6.72
N ASN A 121 8.88 -6.43 -5.46
CA ASN A 121 9.82 -5.45 -4.92
C ASN A 121 10.77 -6.03 -3.88
N ASP A 122 10.52 -7.22 -3.34
CA ASP A 122 11.30 -7.83 -2.25
C ASP A 122 11.48 -6.86 -1.06
N PHE A 123 10.35 -6.41 -0.50
CA PHE A 123 10.37 -5.44 0.59
C PHE A 123 11.13 -5.95 1.81
N SER A 124 12.11 -5.19 2.28
CA SER A 124 12.75 -5.42 3.56
C SER A 124 11.79 -5.23 4.72
N GLU A 125 10.88 -4.28 4.58
CA GLU A 125 9.85 -3.93 5.56
C GLU A 125 8.75 -3.08 4.91
N ILE A 126 7.62 -2.95 5.61
CA ILE A 126 6.52 -2.05 5.24
C ILE A 126 6.32 -0.99 6.33
N ILE A 127 5.99 0.21 5.90
CA ILE A 127 5.40 1.26 6.73
C ILE A 127 3.89 1.24 6.48
N LEU A 128 3.11 0.99 7.53
CA LEU A 128 1.65 1.01 7.47
C LEU A 128 1.14 2.39 7.87
N THR A 129 0.34 3.01 7.01
CA THR A 129 -0.14 4.38 7.23
C THR A 129 -1.65 4.45 7.36
N LYS A 130 -2.15 5.54 7.96
CA LYS A 130 -3.58 5.87 8.02
C LYS A 130 -4.43 4.86 8.79
N VAL A 131 -3.87 4.26 9.84
CA VAL A 131 -4.64 3.38 10.72
C VAL A 131 -5.70 4.15 11.53
N ASP A 132 -5.46 5.43 11.80
CA ASP A 132 -6.37 6.37 12.43
C ASP A 132 -7.68 6.53 11.67
N VAL A 133 -7.62 6.50 10.34
CA VAL A 133 -8.79 6.69 9.46
C VAL A 133 -9.83 5.58 9.64
N LEU A 134 -9.42 4.39 10.05
CA LEU A 134 -10.32 3.26 10.31
C LEU A 134 -10.87 3.24 11.75
N SER A 135 -10.48 4.18 12.60
CA SER A 135 -11.01 4.29 13.97
C SER A 135 -12.53 4.49 13.99
N GLY A 136 -13.20 3.80 14.90
CA GLY A 136 -14.65 3.86 15.04
C GLY A 136 -15.43 3.14 13.93
N ILE A 137 -14.78 2.23 13.21
CA ILE A 137 -15.41 1.26 12.31
C ILE A 137 -15.50 -0.06 13.07
N GLU A 138 -16.70 -0.61 13.20
CA GLU A 138 -16.93 -1.82 14.01
C GLU A 138 -16.30 -3.08 13.40
N GLU A 139 -16.39 -3.23 12.09
CA GLU A 139 -15.86 -4.37 11.34
C GLU A 139 -14.94 -3.89 10.22
N ILE A 140 -13.72 -4.41 10.21
CA ILE A 140 -12.72 -4.15 9.17
C ILE A 140 -12.52 -5.42 8.36
N LYS A 141 -12.62 -5.29 7.02
CA LYS A 141 -12.46 -6.43 6.11
C LYS A 141 -11.10 -6.41 5.46
N LEU A 142 -10.45 -7.56 5.43
CA LEU A 142 -9.19 -7.80 4.74
C LEU A 142 -9.45 -8.74 3.58
N CYS A 143 -9.12 -8.33 2.36
CA CYS A 143 -9.20 -9.24 1.23
C CYS A 143 -7.99 -10.18 1.24
N VAL A 144 -8.26 -11.47 1.46
CA VAL A 144 -7.24 -12.51 1.60
C VAL A 144 -7.16 -13.46 0.39
N GLY A 145 -8.09 -13.34 -0.53
CA GLY A 145 -8.17 -14.18 -1.72
C GLY A 145 -9.14 -13.64 -2.75
N TYR A 146 -9.16 -14.27 -3.92
CA TYR A 146 -10.09 -13.97 -4.99
C TYR A 146 -10.80 -15.21 -5.51
N LYS A 147 -12.01 -15.00 -6.01
CA LYS A 147 -12.66 -15.93 -6.94
C LYS A 147 -12.81 -15.25 -8.28
N VAL A 148 -12.54 -15.99 -9.36
CA VAL A 148 -12.82 -15.57 -10.74
C VAL A 148 -13.85 -16.54 -11.28
N ASP A 149 -14.99 -16.03 -11.73
CA ASP A 149 -16.13 -16.85 -12.20
C ASP A 149 -16.51 -17.94 -11.20
N GLY A 150 -16.49 -17.61 -9.88
CA GLY A 150 -16.85 -18.48 -8.77
C GLY A 150 -15.80 -19.53 -8.36
N LYS A 151 -14.66 -19.59 -9.03
CA LYS A 151 -13.55 -20.51 -8.71
C LYS A 151 -12.43 -19.77 -7.99
N ASP A 152 -11.82 -20.42 -7.02
CA ASP A 152 -10.67 -19.86 -6.31
C ASP A 152 -9.52 -19.55 -7.28
N PHE A 153 -8.98 -18.35 -7.18
CA PHE A 153 -7.91 -17.86 -8.01
C PHE A 153 -6.68 -17.51 -7.15
N LYS A 154 -5.52 -18.02 -7.55
CA LYS A 154 -4.27 -17.75 -6.84
C LYS A 154 -3.56 -16.52 -7.40
N GLY A 155 -3.29 -15.56 -6.53
CA GLY A 155 -2.56 -14.33 -6.88
C GLY A 155 -3.44 -13.27 -7.53
N VAL A 156 -2.80 -12.30 -8.18
CA VAL A 156 -3.45 -11.21 -8.91
C VAL A 156 -3.54 -11.58 -10.39
N PRO A 157 -4.74 -11.57 -11.00
CA PRO A 157 -4.86 -11.82 -12.44
C PRO A 157 -4.08 -10.78 -13.25
N SER A 158 -3.38 -11.23 -14.27
CA SER A 158 -2.59 -10.38 -15.16
C SER A 158 -3.40 -9.77 -16.30
N ASP A 159 -4.63 -10.22 -16.50
CA ASP A 159 -5.50 -9.75 -17.58
C ASP A 159 -6.75 -9.06 -17.06
N ILE A 160 -7.22 -8.09 -17.84
CA ILE A 160 -8.37 -7.25 -17.48
C ILE A 160 -9.69 -8.02 -17.41
N TYR A 161 -9.85 -9.10 -18.19
CA TYR A 161 -11.07 -9.88 -18.20
C TYR A 161 -11.26 -10.60 -16.85
N ASN A 162 -10.26 -11.36 -16.44
CA ASN A 162 -10.28 -12.04 -15.15
C ASN A 162 -10.38 -11.05 -13.99
N PHE A 163 -9.68 -9.91 -14.07
CA PHE A 163 -9.71 -8.91 -13.00
C PHE A 163 -11.10 -8.26 -12.83
N LYS A 164 -11.85 -8.05 -13.90
CA LYS A 164 -13.23 -7.54 -13.85
C LYS A 164 -14.22 -8.52 -13.22
N ASN A 165 -13.94 -9.81 -13.34
CA ASN A 165 -14.79 -10.89 -12.83
C ASN A 165 -14.38 -11.37 -11.44
N ILE A 166 -13.48 -10.65 -10.76
CA ILE A 166 -13.07 -10.97 -9.40
C ILE A 166 -14.22 -10.73 -8.42
N THR A 167 -14.39 -11.72 -7.54
CA THR A 167 -15.10 -11.57 -6.27
C THR A 167 -14.07 -11.70 -5.15
N PRO A 168 -13.86 -10.68 -4.31
CA PRO A 168 -12.93 -10.75 -3.20
C PRO A 168 -13.42 -11.71 -2.11
N ILE A 169 -12.48 -12.44 -1.51
CA ILE A 169 -12.72 -13.28 -0.33
C ILE A 169 -12.22 -12.48 0.87
N TYR A 170 -13.12 -12.20 1.81
CA TYR A 170 -12.80 -11.40 2.98
C TYR A 170 -12.67 -12.23 4.25
N GLU A 171 -11.72 -11.86 5.07
CA GLU A 171 -11.74 -12.06 6.51
C GLU A 171 -12.22 -10.77 7.16
N THR A 172 -13.04 -10.91 8.22
CA THR A 172 -13.54 -9.77 8.99
C THR A 172 -12.87 -9.79 10.36
N LEU A 173 -12.29 -8.67 10.75
CA LEU A 173 -11.75 -8.44 12.08
C LEU A 173 -12.59 -7.38 12.79
N SER A 174 -12.64 -7.44 14.12
CA SER A 174 -13.15 -6.33 14.92
C SER A 174 -12.31 -5.09 14.67
N GLY A 175 -12.97 -3.96 14.47
CA GLY A 175 -12.30 -2.68 14.36
C GLY A 175 -11.96 -2.12 15.74
N TRP A 176 -11.20 -1.05 15.76
CA TRP A 176 -10.78 -0.35 16.98
C TRP A 176 -11.52 0.97 17.16
N ALA A 177 -11.63 1.39 18.42
CA ALA A 177 -12.16 2.70 18.77
C ALA A 177 -11.17 3.83 18.38
N SER A 178 -11.16 4.93 19.09
CA SER A 178 -10.14 5.98 18.89
C SER A 178 -8.77 5.48 19.35
N LEU A 179 -7.73 5.94 18.65
CA LEU A 179 -6.36 5.75 19.10
C LEU A 179 -5.96 6.83 20.12
N PRO A 180 -5.00 6.56 21.01
CA PRO A 180 -4.42 7.60 21.88
C PRO A 180 -3.78 8.73 21.06
N ASP A 181 -3.76 9.94 21.64
CA ASP A 181 -3.14 11.10 20.99
C ASP A 181 -1.63 10.94 20.82
N TYR A 182 -1.00 10.15 21.70
CA TYR A 182 0.42 9.86 21.66
C TYR A 182 0.67 8.36 21.84
N ILE A 183 1.40 7.77 20.91
CA ILE A 183 1.74 6.34 20.88
C ILE A 183 3.24 6.19 20.61
N GLU A 184 3.93 5.47 21.47
CA GLU A 184 5.36 5.15 21.33
C GLU A 184 5.62 3.74 20.77
N SER A 185 4.68 2.82 21.01
CA SER A 185 4.82 1.43 20.59
C SER A 185 3.46 0.78 20.31
N LEU A 186 3.50 -0.33 19.60
CA LEU A 186 2.30 -1.12 19.30
C LEU A 186 1.61 -1.67 20.57
N ASP A 187 2.36 -1.85 21.66
CA ASP A 187 1.80 -2.34 22.93
C ASP A 187 0.75 -1.40 23.53
N GLN A 188 0.85 -0.10 23.26
CA GLN A 188 -0.10 0.91 23.72
C GLN A 188 -1.38 0.98 22.86
N CYS A 189 -1.39 0.26 21.76
CA CYS A 189 -2.54 0.23 20.84
C CYS A 189 -3.62 -0.75 21.29
N PRO A 190 -4.88 -0.54 20.86
CA PRO A 190 -5.95 -1.52 21.01
C PRO A 190 -5.57 -2.89 20.46
N GLU A 191 -6.08 -3.95 21.08
CA GLU A 191 -5.79 -5.32 20.69
C GLU A 191 -6.27 -5.61 19.25
N GLU A 192 -7.35 -4.98 18.84
CA GLU A 192 -7.90 -5.08 17.48
C GLU A 192 -6.90 -4.55 16.44
N LEU A 193 -6.19 -3.46 16.72
CA LEU A 193 -5.15 -2.95 15.82
C LEU A 193 -3.94 -3.88 15.78
N LYS A 194 -3.53 -4.45 16.92
CA LYS A 194 -2.45 -5.45 16.98
C LYS A 194 -2.79 -6.68 16.13
N ASN A 195 -4.02 -7.16 16.25
CA ASN A 195 -4.52 -8.28 15.46
C ASN A 195 -4.54 -7.97 13.96
N PHE A 196 -4.97 -6.74 13.59
CA PHE A 196 -4.92 -6.28 12.21
C PHE A 196 -3.48 -6.25 11.67
N VAL A 197 -2.55 -5.66 12.40
CA VAL A 197 -1.12 -5.59 12.03
C VAL A 197 -0.54 -6.99 11.84
N SER A 198 -0.74 -7.88 12.82
CA SER A 198 -0.26 -9.27 12.78
C SER A 198 -0.81 -10.01 11.55
N ARG A 199 -2.10 -9.82 11.24
CA ARG A 199 -2.73 -10.49 10.11
C ARG A 199 -2.22 -9.96 8.76
N VAL A 200 -1.99 -8.64 8.65
CA VAL A 200 -1.36 -8.04 7.45
C VAL A 200 0.02 -8.64 7.22
N GLU A 201 0.88 -8.70 8.24
CA GLU A 201 2.23 -9.30 8.14
C GLU A 201 2.18 -10.77 7.71
N GLU A 202 1.27 -11.54 8.33
CA GLU A 202 1.14 -12.97 8.05
C GLU A 202 0.78 -13.25 6.60
N VAL A 203 -0.17 -12.50 6.03
CA VAL A 203 -0.63 -12.73 4.65
C VAL A 203 0.32 -12.11 3.63
N ALA A 204 0.79 -10.89 3.87
CA ALA A 204 1.69 -10.18 2.96
C ALA A 204 3.13 -10.75 2.97
N LYS A 205 3.47 -11.56 3.99
CA LYS A 205 4.80 -12.17 4.17
C LYS A 205 5.94 -11.15 4.27
N VAL A 206 5.68 -10.02 4.93
CA VAL A 206 6.66 -8.97 5.19
C VAL A 206 6.33 -8.28 6.50
N LYS A 207 7.34 -7.79 7.21
CA LYS A 207 7.19 -7.14 8.51
C LYS A 207 6.78 -5.67 8.36
N ILE A 208 5.95 -5.20 9.29
CA ILE A 208 5.64 -3.80 9.47
C ILE A 208 6.61 -3.25 10.50
N SER A 209 7.41 -2.27 10.12
CA SER A 209 8.43 -1.67 11.00
C SER A 209 8.00 -0.35 11.62
N LEU A 210 7.06 0.34 10.97
CA LEU A 210 6.56 1.63 11.41
C LEU A 210 5.08 1.77 11.08
N ILE A 211 4.34 2.39 12.00
CA ILE A 211 2.93 2.74 11.80
C ILE A 211 2.75 4.24 11.91
N SER A 212 2.03 4.82 10.94
CA SER A 212 1.56 6.21 11.01
C SER A 212 0.06 6.22 11.35
N TYR A 213 -0.28 6.97 12.40
CA TYR A 213 -1.62 7.07 12.98
C TYR A 213 -2.18 8.50 12.96
N GLY A 214 -1.68 9.33 12.05
CA GLY A 214 -2.16 10.69 11.82
C GLY A 214 -1.35 11.43 10.77
N PRO A 215 -1.75 12.66 10.42
CA PRO A 215 -1.12 13.45 9.36
C PRO A 215 0.22 14.11 9.78
N ASP A 216 0.48 14.28 11.09
CA ASP A 216 1.69 14.90 11.57
C ASP A 216 2.86 13.90 11.53
N ARG A 217 4.06 14.40 11.20
CA ARG A 217 5.28 13.58 11.15
C ARG A 217 5.63 12.88 12.47
N ASN A 218 5.18 13.45 13.60
CA ASN A 218 5.39 12.87 14.91
C ASN A 218 4.34 11.81 15.29
N GLN A 219 3.27 11.68 14.50
CA GLN A 219 2.25 10.64 14.68
C GLN A 219 2.67 9.34 14.00
N THR A 220 3.85 8.87 14.36
CA THR A 220 4.43 7.62 13.90
C THR A 220 5.15 6.92 15.06
N PHE A 221 5.07 5.59 15.08
CA PHE A 221 5.83 4.78 16.05
C PHE A 221 6.40 3.52 15.38
N LYS A 222 7.45 2.98 15.98
CA LYS A 222 8.05 1.70 15.56
C LYS A 222 7.26 0.52 16.16
N VAL A 223 7.12 -0.53 15.36
CA VAL A 223 6.50 -1.81 15.76
C VAL A 223 7.53 -2.72 16.40
#